data_c84f83018559d2ee7d1f711d946d0193
#
_entry.id   c84f83018559d2ee7d1f711d946d0193
#
_cell.length_a   1.000
_cell.length_b   1.000
_cell.length_c   1.000
_cell.angle_alpha   90.00
_cell.angle_beta   90.00
_cell.angle_gamma   90.00
#
_symmetry.space_group_name_H-M   'P 1'
#
loop_
_entity.id
_entity.type
_entity.pdbx_description
1 polymer ?
#
loop_
_entity_poly.entity_id
_entity_poly.type
_entity_poly.pdbx_seq_one_letter_code
_entity_poly.pdbx_strand_id
1 'polypeptide(L)'
;FRESSAHRNFIQSFKPAAMFNLNDSLHYLLYNRPTDMRKSFHTLSGIVTDVMGHDPCNGNVYIFMNRARNRIKLLHWEAGGMVLYSKLLEAGTFGKPGSFSNNNICEGIEWRDLVMIVEGIIESGDSRKNRLESLRKLRK
;
A
#
# COMPACT_ATOMS: atom_id res chain seq x y z
N PHE A 1 16.50 -31.08 18.81
CA PHE A 1 15.99 -30.12 19.75
C PHE A 1 14.78 -29.42 19.17
N ARG A 2 13.62 -29.73 19.73
CA ARG A 2 12.35 -29.40 19.12
C ARG A 2 12.09 -27.88 19.04
N GLU A 3 12.44 -27.17 20.08
CA GLU A 3 12.25 -25.72 20.08
C GLU A 3 13.07 -25.06 19.00
N SER A 4 14.31 -25.48 18.80
CA SER A 4 15.14 -24.94 17.75
C SER A 4 14.54 -25.18 16.37
N SER A 5 13.97 -26.35 16.14
CA SER A 5 13.39 -26.72 14.86
C SER A 5 12.13 -25.87 14.58
N ALA A 6 11.25 -25.77 15.57
CA ALA A 6 10.05 -24.95 15.43
C ALA A 6 10.39 -23.48 15.25
N HIS A 7 11.36 -23.00 15.99
CA HIS A 7 11.82 -21.62 15.88
C HIS A 7 12.41 -21.33 14.51
N ARG A 8 13.21 -22.23 13.97
CA ARG A 8 13.76 -22.07 12.62
C ARG A 8 12.67 -22.03 11.55
N ASN A 9 11.68 -22.89 11.65
CA ASN A 9 10.57 -22.88 10.70
C ASN A 9 9.79 -21.57 10.76
N PHE A 10 9.56 -21.05 11.95
CA PHE A 10 8.90 -19.77 12.12
C PHE A 10 9.71 -18.64 11.46
N ILE A 11 11.02 -18.59 11.71
CA ILE A 11 11.90 -17.59 11.13
C ILE A 11 11.94 -17.69 9.61
N GLN A 12 12.00 -18.89 9.07
CA GLN A 12 12.01 -19.10 7.62
C GLN A 12 10.75 -18.61 6.94
N SER A 13 9.59 -18.80 7.58
CA SER A 13 8.33 -18.31 7.03
C SER A 13 8.18 -16.80 7.20
N PHE A 14 8.94 -16.21 8.10
CA PHE A 14 8.86 -14.80 8.43
C PHE A 14 9.94 -14.01 7.70
N LYS A 15 9.82 -13.97 6.37
CA LYS A 15 10.75 -13.24 5.52
C LYS A 15 10.51 -11.72 5.65
N PRO A 16 11.50 -10.88 5.31
CA PRO A 16 11.32 -9.43 5.38
C PRO A 16 10.08 -8.93 4.62
N ALA A 17 9.79 -9.48 3.45
CA ALA A 17 8.58 -9.16 2.70
C ALA A 17 7.31 -9.61 3.42
N ALA A 18 7.41 -10.63 4.26
CA ALA A 18 6.28 -11.15 5.02
C ALA A 18 6.03 -10.39 6.33
N MET A 19 6.86 -9.40 6.68
CA MET A 19 6.61 -8.54 7.84
C MET A 19 5.27 -7.85 7.73
N PHE A 20 4.84 -7.54 6.51
CA PHE A 20 3.54 -6.94 6.27
C PHE A 20 2.49 -7.97 5.91
N ASN A 21 2.88 -9.24 5.85
CA ASN A 21 2.00 -10.36 5.57
C ASN A 21 1.08 -10.15 4.35
N LEU A 22 1.55 -9.38 3.40
CA LEU A 22 0.78 -9.05 2.19
C LEU A 22 1.05 -10.10 1.10
N ASN A 23 -0.01 -10.61 0.51
CA ASN A 23 0.07 -11.61 -0.53
C ASN A 23 -1.21 -11.61 -1.36
N ASP A 24 -1.28 -12.51 -2.35
CA ASP A 24 -2.39 -12.59 -3.28
C ASP A 24 -3.67 -13.20 -2.70
N SER A 25 -3.64 -13.71 -1.48
CA SER A 25 -4.84 -14.26 -0.84
C SER A 25 -5.68 -13.21 -0.13
N LEU A 26 -5.16 -12.00 0.03
CA LEU A 26 -5.87 -10.91 0.70
C LEU A 26 -6.69 -10.08 -0.29
N HIS A 27 -7.70 -9.42 0.24
CA HIS A 27 -8.52 -8.49 -0.54
C HIS A 27 -7.99 -7.07 -0.35
N TYR A 28 -7.80 -6.36 -1.45
CA TYR A 28 -7.26 -5.01 -1.48
C TYR A 28 -8.31 -4.05 -1.98
N LEU A 29 -8.54 -2.99 -1.23
CA LEU A 29 -9.57 -1.99 -1.54
C LEU A 29 -8.95 -0.61 -1.59
N LEU A 30 -9.08 0.05 -2.72
CA LEU A 30 -8.56 1.40 -2.93
C LEU A 30 -9.65 2.42 -2.60
N TYR A 31 -9.29 3.38 -1.76
CA TYR A 31 -10.13 4.54 -1.51
C TYR A 31 -9.88 5.55 -2.64
N ASN A 32 -10.91 5.84 -3.42
CA ASN A 32 -10.82 6.64 -4.64
C ASN A 32 -10.98 8.14 -4.41
N ARG A 33 -10.47 8.64 -3.28
CA ARG A 33 -10.45 10.07 -3.00
C ARG A 33 -9.08 10.43 -2.42
N PRO A 34 -8.62 11.66 -2.68
CA PRO A 34 -7.33 12.08 -2.11
C PRO A 34 -7.39 12.04 -0.60
N THR A 35 -6.32 11.55 0.01
CA THR A 35 -6.22 11.41 1.45
C THR A 35 -5.06 12.26 1.96
N ASP A 36 -5.30 12.96 3.06
CA ASP A 36 -4.24 13.68 3.76
C ASP A 36 -3.29 12.67 4.40
N MET A 37 -2.03 12.71 4.03
CA MET A 37 -1.04 11.73 4.49
C MET A 37 -0.58 11.96 5.93
N ARG A 38 -1.07 13.00 6.60
CA ARG A 38 -0.88 13.16 8.04
C ARG A 38 -1.76 12.21 8.84
N LYS A 39 -2.81 11.67 8.22
CA LYS A 39 -3.71 10.70 8.84
C LYS A 39 -2.97 9.39 9.13
N SER A 40 -3.28 8.78 10.25
CA SER A 40 -2.66 7.53 10.69
C SER A 40 -3.74 6.53 11.10
N PHE A 41 -3.40 5.56 11.93
CA PHE A 41 -4.23 4.39 12.23
C PHE A 41 -5.69 4.72 12.51
N HIS A 42 -5.97 5.57 13.50
CA HIS A 42 -7.34 5.87 13.92
C HIS A 42 -8.13 6.64 12.87
N THR A 43 -7.50 7.63 12.26
CA THR A 43 -8.16 8.48 11.27
C THR A 43 -8.45 7.70 9.99
N LEU A 44 -7.49 6.89 9.54
CA LEU A 44 -7.69 6.05 8.36
C LEU A 44 -8.73 4.95 8.63
N SER A 45 -8.71 4.36 9.83
CA SER A 45 -9.76 3.41 10.23
C SER A 45 -11.13 4.04 10.20
N GLY A 46 -11.22 5.30 10.60
CA GLY A 46 -12.47 6.07 10.53
C GLY A 46 -12.98 6.22 9.10
N ILE A 47 -12.09 6.45 8.13
CA ILE A 47 -12.46 6.49 6.72
C ILE A 47 -13.01 5.13 6.26
N VAL A 48 -12.34 4.05 6.66
CA VAL A 48 -12.78 2.70 6.31
C VAL A 48 -14.19 2.45 6.83
N THR A 49 -14.46 2.79 8.08
CA THR A 49 -15.76 2.56 8.71
C THR A 49 -16.84 3.50 8.18
N ASP A 50 -16.57 4.80 8.17
CA ASP A 50 -17.59 5.81 7.97
C ASP A 50 -17.84 6.13 6.50
N VAL A 51 -16.82 6.03 5.67
CA VAL A 51 -16.89 6.43 4.27
C VAL A 51 -16.91 5.21 3.35
N MET A 52 -16.02 4.26 3.57
CA MET A 52 -15.93 3.07 2.72
C MET A 52 -16.95 1.99 3.12
N GLY A 53 -17.48 2.05 4.34
CA GLY A 53 -18.50 1.11 4.80
C GLY A 53 -17.97 -0.28 5.12
N HIS A 54 -16.73 -0.38 5.51
CA HIS A 54 -16.08 -1.65 5.84
C HIS A 54 -15.59 -1.67 7.27
N ASP A 55 -15.31 -2.86 7.78
CA ASP A 55 -14.67 -3.05 9.08
C ASP A 55 -13.15 -3.06 8.89
N PRO A 56 -12.42 -2.09 9.47
CA PRO A 56 -10.96 -2.06 9.29
C PRO A 56 -10.23 -3.27 9.89
N CYS A 57 -10.89 -4.01 10.76
CA CYS A 57 -10.31 -5.20 11.39
C CYS A 57 -10.67 -6.52 10.69
N ASN A 58 -11.20 -6.46 9.47
CA ASN A 58 -11.67 -7.66 8.77
C ASN A 58 -10.57 -8.41 8.01
N GLY A 59 -9.32 -7.96 8.07
CA GLY A 59 -8.21 -8.59 7.37
C GLY A 59 -8.00 -8.09 5.94
N ASN A 60 -8.84 -7.22 5.44
CA ASN A 60 -8.61 -6.59 4.14
C ASN A 60 -7.52 -5.54 4.24
N VAL A 61 -6.91 -5.20 3.12
CA VAL A 61 -5.92 -4.14 3.02
C VAL A 61 -6.58 -2.92 2.37
N TYR A 62 -6.50 -1.78 3.06
CA TYR A 62 -7.12 -0.54 2.58
C TYR A 62 -6.02 0.41 2.11
N ILE A 63 -6.19 0.94 0.90
CA ILE A 63 -5.17 1.69 0.18
C ILE A 63 -5.60 3.15 0.07
N PHE A 64 -4.71 4.05 0.49
CA PHE A 64 -4.95 5.50 0.47
C PHE A 64 -3.81 6.19 -0.27
N MET A 65 -4.15 7.17 -1.09
CA MET A 65 -3.17 7.99 -1.80
C MET A 65 -3.46 9.46 -1.58
N ASN A 66 -2.41 10.27 -1.60
CA ASN A 66 -2.57 11.72 -1.58
C ASN A 66 -2.97 12.25 -2.96
N ARG A 67 -3.34 13.54 -3.02
CA ARG A 67 -3.78 14.16 -4.27
C ARG A 67 -2.70 14.14 -5.34
N ALA A 68 -1.46 14.33 -4.97
CA ALA A 68 -0.33 14.30 -5.91
C ALA A 68 0.01 12.87 -6.37
N ARG A 69 -0.53 11.85 -5.72
CA ARG A 69 -0.31 10.41 -5.99
C ARG A 69 1.17 10.03 -5.93
N ASN A 70 1.92 10.71 -5.08
CA ASN A 70 3.32 10.35 -4.79
C ASN A 70 3.51 9.75 -3.41
N ARG A 71 2.44 9.65 -2.62
CA ARG A 71 2.44 8.97 -1.33
C ARG A 71 1.29 7.98 -1.29
N ILE A 72 1.59 6.79 -0.78
CA ILE A 72 0.60 5.73 -0.61
C ILE A 72 0.70 5.19 0.82
N LYS A 73 -0.43 4.86 1.39
CA LYS A 73 -0.52 4.16 2.67
C LYS A 73 -1.41 2.94 2.53
N LEU A 74 -0.97 1.84 3.11
CA LEU A 74 -1.73 0.60 3.17
C LEU A 74 -2.03 0.29 4.63
N LEU A 75 -3.31 0.20 4.98
CA LEU A 75 -3.77 -0.11 6.33
C LEU A 75 -4.25 -1.55 6.36
N HIS A 76 -3.73 -2.34 7.29
CA HIS A 76 -4.04 -3.76 7.36
C HIS A 76 -4.07 -4.23 8.81
N TRP A 77 -5.14 -4.93 9.18
CA TRP A 77 -5.24 -5.59 10.47
C TRP A 77 -4.64 -6.98 10.37
N GLU A 78 -3.64 -7.27 11.20
CA GLU A 78 -3.05 -8.60 11.26
C GLU A 78 -2.62 -8.94 12.69
N ALA A 79 -2.86 -10.18 13.09
CA ALA A 79 -2.37 -10.73 14.35
C ALA A 79 -2.69 -9.83 15.58
N GLY A 80 -3.89 -9.26 15.60
CA GLY A 80 -4.36 -8.47 16.74
C GLY A 80 -3.88 -7.03 16.77
N GLY A 81 -3.36 -6.52 15.68
CA GLY A 81 -2.90 -5.14 15.59
C GLY A 81 -3.05 -4.57 14.20
N MET A 82 -2.93 -3.25 14.11
CA MET A 82 -2.94 -2.56 12.82
C MET A 82 -1.52 -2.35 12.33
N VAL A 83 -1.32 -2.60 11.05
CA VAL A 83 -0.06 -2.31 10.37
C VAL A 83 -0.32 -1.23 9.33
N LEU A 84 0.57 -0.27 9.25
CA LEU A 84 0.48 0.82 8.28
C LEU A 84 1.78 0.87 7.48
N TYR A 85 1.68 0.50 6.21
CA TYR A 85 2.77 0.65 5.25
C TYR A 85 2.65 2.04 4.63
N SER A 86 3.77 2.74 4.51
CA SER A 86 3.78 4.07 3.92
C SER A 86 4.97 4.20 2.98
N LYS A 87 4.72 4.70 1.78
CA LYS A 87 5.78 4.92 0.79
C LYS A 87 5.62 6.28 0.15
N LEU A 88 6.72 7.01 0.08
CA LEU A 88 6.83 8.28 -0.64
C LEU A 88 7.75 8.08 -1.84
N LEU A 89 7.26 8.44 -3.02
CA LEU A 89 8.10 8.43 -4.22
C LEU A 89 8.94 9.71 -4.27
N GLU A 90 10.21 9.56 -4.56
CA GLU A 90 11.09 10.72 -4.77
C GLU A 90 10.79 11.41 -6.09
N ALA A 91 10.34 10.66 -7.08
CA ALA A 91 9.96 11.19 -8.38
C ALA A 91 8.85 10.37 -8.98
N GLY A 92 8.01 10.98 -9.79
CA GLY A 92 6.89 10.31 -10.43
C GLY A 92 5.68 10.15 -9.53
N THR A 93 4.72 9.37 -9.98
CA THR A 93 3.45 9.16 -9.29
C THR A 93 3.05 7.69 -9.32
N PHE A 94 2.17 7.32 -8.40
CA PHE A 94 1.50 6.02 -8.43
C PHE A 94 0.33 6.13 -9.42
N GLY A 95 0.54 5.75 -10.67
CA GLY A 95 -0.46 5.87 -11.71
C GLY A 95 -0.59 7.31 -12.22
N LYS A 96 -1.74 7.66 -12.79
CA LYS A 96 -1.96 8.98 -13.40
C LYS A 96 -2.25 10.03 -12.34
N PRO A 97 -1.57 11.17 -12.38
CA PRO A 97 -1.90 12.28 -11.46
C PRO A 97 -3.37 12.70 -11.61
N GLY A 98 -4.01 12.97 -10.49
CA GLY A 98 -5.36 13.49 -10.47
C GLY A 98 -6.46 12.51 -10.89
N SER A 99 -6.17 11.23 -11.01
CA SER A 99 -7.18 10.26 -11.46
C SER A 99 -8.01 9.71 -10.30
N PHE A 100 -8.70 10.60 -9.59
CA PHE A 100 -9.72 10.24 -8.60
C PHE A 100 -11.13 10.45 -9.16
N SER A 101 -11.27 10.30 -10.47
CA SER A 101 -12.53 10.61 -11.16
C SER A 101 -13.54 9.47 -11.15
N ASN A 102 -13.19 8.33 -10.63
CA ASN A 102 -14.10 7.21 -10.50
C ASN A 102 -15.24 7.56 -9.54
N ASN A 103 -16.48 7.27 -9.94
CA ASN A 103 -17.65 7.51 -9.10
C ASN A 103 -17.70 6.57 -7.89
N ASN A 104 -17.00 5.44 -7.95
CA ASN A 104 -16.93 4.51 -6.83
C ASN A 104 -15.95 5.04 -5.78
N ILE A 105 -16.43 5.17 -4.56
CA ILE A 105 -15.58 5.60 -3.43
C ILE A 105 -14.55 4.54 -3.11
N CYS A 106 -14.93 3.28 -3.27
CA CYS A 106 -14.10 2.14 -2.91
C CYS A 106 -14.02 1.20 -4.11
N GLU A 107 -12.81 0.78 -4.45
CA GLU A 107 -12.56 -0.08 -5.60
C GLU A 107 -11.63 -1.23 -5.23
N GLY A 108 -12.04 -2.47 -5.59
CA GLY A 108 -11.20 -3.65 -5.42
C GLY A 108 -10.03 -3.64 -6.38
N ILE A 109 -8.85 -3.96 -5.89
CA ILE A 109 -7.64 -4.08 -6.70
C ILE A 109 -7.05 -5.47 -6.49
N GLU A 110 -6.55 -6.07 -7.57
CA GLU A 110 -5.84 -7.34 -7.46
C GLU A 110 -4.41 -7.13 -6.94
N TRP A 111 -3.90 -8.13 -6.25
CA TRP A 111 -2.54 -8.11 -5.71
C TRP A 111 -1.51 -7.73 -6.79
N ARG A 112 -1.63 -8.31 -7.96
CA ARG A 112 -0.72 -8.04 -9.08
C ARG A 112 -0.69 -6.56 -9.45
N ASP A 113 -1.86 -5.96 -9.54
CA ASP A 113 -1.98 -4.54 -9.89
C ASP A 113 -1.42 -3.65 -8.79
N LEU A 114 -1.66 -4.00 -7.53
CA LEU A 114 -1.09 -3.25 -6.41
C LEU A 114 0.43 -3.30 -6.42
N VAL A 115 1.02 -4.49 -6.62
CA VAL A 115 2.47 -4.64 -6.71
C VAL A 115 3.04 -3.76 -7.82
N MET A 116 2.41 -3.78 -8.98
CA MET A 116 2.86 -2.96 -10.11
C MET A 116 2.74 -1.47 -9.82
N ILE A 117 1.69 -1.05 -9.15
CA ILE A 117 1.52 0.36 -8.73
C ILE A 117 2.62 0.76 -7.75
N VAL A 118 2.83 -0.04 -6.70
CA VAL A 118 3.80 0.27 -5.65
C VAL A 118 5.23 0.26 -6.20
N GLU A 119 5.53 -0.67 -7.08
CA GLU A 119 6.85 -0.74 -7.72
C GLU A 119 7.01 0.28 -8.85
N GLY A 120 5.93 0.93 -9.27
CA GLY A 120 5.97 1.94 -10.31
C GLY A 120 6.06 1.38 -11.71
N ILE A 121 5.70 0.13 -11.92
CA ILE A 121 5.84 -0.54 -13.23
C ILE A 121 4.75 -0.10 -14.20
N ILE A 122 3.54 0.21 -13.70
CA ILE A 122 2.39 0.59 -14.53
C ILE A 122 2.40 2.09 -14.85
N GLU A 123 3.33 2.85 -14.31
CA GLU A 123 3.39 4.28 -14.53
C GLU A 123 3.58 4.64 -15.99
N SER A 124 3.17 5.86 -16.36
CA SER A 124 3.48 6.39 -17.68
C SER A 124 5.00 6.36 -17.90
N GLY A 125 5.42 6.25 -19.16
CA GLY A 125 6.84 6.25 -19.51
C GLY A 125 7.57 7.46 -18.93
N ASP A 126 6.90 8.60 -18.89
CA ASP A 126 7.49 9.85 -18.39
C ASP A 126 7.77 9.77 -16.89
N SER A 127 6.83 9.28 -16.10
CA SER A 127 7.02 9.14 -14.66
C SER A 127 8.18 8.21 -14.33
N ARG A 128 8.25 7.09 -15.03
CA ARG A 128 9.35 6.13 -14.85
C ARG A 128 10.68 6.75 -15.22
N LYS A 129 10.73 7.46 -16.33
CA LYS A 129 11.93 8.15 -16.80
C LYS A 129 12.42 9.15 -15.77
N ASN A 130 11.52 9.98 -15.25
CA ASN A 130 11.85 10.99 -14.25
C ASN A 130 12.40 10.34 -12.98
N ARG A 131 11.82 9.24 -12.56
CA ARG A 131 12.29 8.49 -11.39
C ARG A 131 13.70 7.98 -11.60
N LEU A 132 13.98 7.39 -12.74
CA LEU A 132 15.31 6.90 -13.07
C LEU A 132 16.35 8.02 -13.14
N GLU A 133 15.97 9.15 -13.68
CA GLU A 133 16.85 10.32 -13.72
C GLU A 133 17.19 10.84 -12.32
N SER A 134 16.19 10.88 -11.44
CA SER A 134 16.42 11.26 -10.04
C SER A 134 17.40 10.33 -9.36
N LEU A 135 17.26 9.04 -9.57
CA LEU A 135 18.19 8.05 -9.01
C LEU A 135 19.59 8.21 -9.55
N ARG A 136 19.75 8.54 -10.82
CA ARG A 136 21.07 8.81 -11.41
C ARG A 136 21.72 10.03 -10.76
N LYS A 137 20.96 11.08 -10.51
CA LYS A 137 21.48 12.29 -9.85
C LYS A 137 21.96 11.99 -8.44
N LEU A 138 21.29 11.14 -7.72
CA LEU A 138 21.68 10.74 -6.37
C LEU A 138 22.98 9.94 -6.32
N ARG A 139 23.34 9.27 -7.42
CA ARG A 139 24.58 8.48 -7.50
C ARG A 139 25.81 9.32 -7.76
N LYS A 140 25.66 10.55 -8.16
CA LYS A 140 26.76 11.47 -8.35
C LYS A 140 27.08 12.21 -7.07
#